data_8d949aa50ad0aa950b5007d1c520dee4
#
_entry.id   8d949aa50ad0aa950b5007d1c520dee4
#
_cell.length_a   1.000
_cell.length_b   1.000
_cell.length_c   1.000
_cell.angle_alpha   90.00
_cell.angle_beta   90.00
_cell.angle_gamma   90.00
#
_symmetry.space_group_name_H-M   'P 1'
#
loop_
_entity.id
_entity.type
_entity.pdbx_description
1 polymer ?
#
loop_
_entity_poly.entity_id
_entity_poly.type
_entity_poly.pdbx_seq_one_letter_code
_entity_poly.pdbx_strand_id
1 'polypeptide(L)'
;MLKMTLKTLSIACLLVGAGVAVAALATRKPPAEPPTPAYCQAGGNWLSLGTTPPKPASIRDIVAHAVRQDVVLLGEQHDSEDHHRWQLQMLSALHAQRPEMVIGFEMFPRRVQPVLDQWVAGSLTAQEFLKQTEWDKVWSYPPHIYMPLFEFARINKIPMRALNVDKSLTRQVAEKGWENVPEEAREGVGRPAPPQPEYVDFL
;
A
#
# COMPACT_ATOMS: atom_id res chain seq x y z
N MET A 1 30.76 -69.44 38.63
CA MET A 1 32.03 -68.95 39.22
C MET A 1 32.71 -68.07 38.19
N LEU A 2 32.75 -66.79 38.37
CA LEU A 2 33.93 -65.91 38.14
C LEU A 2 33.46 -64.43 38.18
N LYS A 3 33.71 -63.83 39.29
CA LYS A 3 34.35 -62.56 39.57
C LYS A 3 34.13 -61.42 38.57
N MET A 4 33.28 -60.52 38.94
CA MET A 4 33.32 -59.11 38.52
C MET A 4 34.04 -58.30 39.59
N THR A 5 35.15 -57.68 39.23
CA THR A 5 35.83 -56.69 40.05
C THR A 5 35.96 -55.38 39.27
N LEU A 6 35.43 -54.37 39.87
CA LEU A 6 35.97 -53.00 39.96
C LEU A 6 36.27 -52.21 38.69
N LYS A 7 35.41 -51.24 38.44
CA LYS A 7 35.79 -49.91 37.94
C LYS A 7 34.73 -48.88 38.22
N THR A 8 34.54 -48.54 39.46
CA THR A 8 33.78 -47.38 39.89
C THR A 8 34.73 -46.39 40.57
N LEU A 9 35.48 -45.66 39.79
CA LEU A 9 36.18 -44.46 40.30
C LEU A 9 36.74 -43.66 39.11
N SER A 10 35.97 -42.87 38.44
CA SER A 10 36.45 -41.81 37.54
C SER A 10 35.33 -40.92 36.92
N ILE A 11 34.15 -40.82 37.53
CA ILE A 11 33.07 -39.97 36.96
C ILE A 11 32.77 -38.72 37.82
N ALA A 12 33.37 -38.60 39.00
CA ALA A 12 33.07 -37.48 39.91
C ALA A 12 33.80 -36.15 39.64
N CYS A 13 34.86 -36.14 38.82
CA CYS A 13 35.62 -34.87 38.59
C CYS A 13 35.27 -34.08 37.35
N LEU A 14 34.38 -34.61 36.44
CA LEU A 14 34.04 -33.92 35.19
C LEU A 14 32.75 -33.08 35.26
N LEU A 15 31.97 -33.20 36.33
CA LEU A 15 30.69 -32.45 36.47
C LEU A 15 30.82 -31.09 37.16
N VAL A 16 31.92 -30.78 37.82
CA VAL A 16 32.15 -29.48 38.47
C VAL A 16 32.67 -28.41 37.50
N GLY A 17 33.33 -28.81 36.42
CA GLY A 17 33.82 -27.88 35.41
C GLY A 17 32.80 -27.36 34.41
N ALA A 18 31.72 -28.13 34.15
CA ALA A 18 30.67 -27.74 33.18
C ALA A 18 29.63 -26.78 33.77
N GLY A 19 29.40 -26.81 35.09
CA GLY A 19 28.42 -25.96 35.77
C GLY A 19 28.83 -24.48 35.85
N VAL A 20 30.12 -24.18 35.92
CA VAL A 20 30.61 -22.80 36.02
C VAL A 20 30.64 -22.09 34.66
N ALA A 21 30.81 -22.83 33.57
CA ALA A 21 30.80 -22.27 32.21
C ALA A 21 29.36 -21.88 31.72
N VAL A 22 28.34 -22.62 32.16
CA VAL A 22 26.93 -22.32 31.78
C VAL A 22 26.40 -21.11 32.55
N ALA A 23 26.80 -20.89 33.81
CA ALA A 23 26.37 -19.74 34.60
C ALA A 23 26.95 -18.39 34.07
N ALA A 24 28.14 -18.41 33.46
CA ALA A 24 28.77 -17.21 32.93
C ALA A 24 28.16 -16.73 31.56
N LEU A 25 27.45 -17.62 30.84
CA LEU A 25 26.78 -17.27 29.59
C LEU A 25 25.36 -16.69 29.80
N ALA A 26 24.75 -16.95 30.96
CA ALA A 26 23.38 -16.53 31.26
C ALA A 26 23.21 -15.06 31.71
N THR A 27 24.31 -14.35 31.95
CA THR A 27 24.26 -12.99 32.54
C THR A 27 24.59 -11.85 31.60
N ARG A 28 24.82 -12.11 30.29
CA ARG A 28 24.93 -11.02 29.33
C ARG A 28 23.55 -10.51 29.01
N LYS A 29 23.15 -9.41 29.66
CA LYS A 29 22.02 -8.60 29.25
C LYS A 29 22.18 -8.30 27.74
N PRO A 30 21.19 -8.59 26.91
CA PRO A 30 21.25 -8.20 25.49
C PRO A 30 21.55 -6.69 25.41
N PRO A 31 22.32 -6.26 24.39
CA PRO A 31 22.54 -4.83 24.17
C PRO A 31 21.19 -4.12 24.19
N ALA A 32 21.12 -3.00 24.86
CA ALA A 32 19.92 -2.16 24.83
C ALA A 32 19.65 -1.80 23.37
N GLU A 33 18.43 -2.10 22.87
CA GLU A 33 18.02 -1.63 21.56
C GLU A 33 18.24 -0.11 21.48
N PRO A 34 18.78 0.39 20.36
CA PRO A 34 18.91 1.83 20.20
C PRO A 34 17.52 2.46 20.36
N PRO A 35 17.41 3.62 21.01
CA PRO A 35 16.12 4.28 21.20
C PRO A 35 15.48 4.50 19.84
N THR A 36 14.32 3.86 19.62
CA THR A 36 13.53 4.06 18.43
C THR A 36 13.13 5.53 18.37
N PRO A 37 13.39 6.25 17.26
CA PRO A 37 12.94 7.63 17.13
C PRO A 37 11.46 7.75 17.47
N ALA A 38 11.07 8.80 18.14
CA ALA A 38 9.70 8.97 18.68
C ALA A 38 8.58 8.86 17.63
N TYR A 39 8.90 8.89 16.33
CA TYR A 39 7.98 8.77 15.18
C TYR A 39 8.19 7.52 14.34
N CYS A 40 9.13 6.64 14.69
CA CYS A 40 9.21 5.31 14.05
C CYS A 40 8.16 4.40 14.66
N GLN A 41 7.21 3.98 13.83
CA GLN A 41 6.19 3.00 14.19
C GLN A 41 6.45 1.70 13.44
N ALA A 42 6.14 0.58 14.08
CA ALA A 42 6.15 -0.72 13.38
C ALA A 42 5.14 -0.69 12.23
N GLY A 43 5.43 -1.42 11.16
CA GLY A 43 4.51 -1.57 10.03
C GLY A 43 3.12 -2.03 10.48
N GLY A 44 2.09 -1.56 9.82
CA GLY A 44 0.69 -1.87 10.15
C GLY A 44 0.06 -0.98 11.23
N ASN A 45 0.82 -0.08 11.85
CA ASN A 45 0.29 0.89 12.79
C ASN A 45 -0.06 2.21 12.08
N TRP A 46 -1.08 2.89 12.61
CA TRP A 46 -1.54 4.17 12.10
C TRP A 46 -1.05 5.33 12.94
N LEU A 47 -0.72 6.43 12.28
CA LEU A 47 -0.39 7.70 12.90
C LEU A 47 -1.32 8.79 12.36
N SER A 48 -1.86 9.60 13.27
CA SER A 48 -2.47 10.87 12.91
C SER A 48 -1.38 11.93 12.79
N LEU A 49 -1.23 12.52 11.60
CA LEU A 49 -0.25 13.56 11.31
C LEU A 49 -0.76 14.99 11.63
N GLY A 50 -2.03 15.12 12.08
CA GLY A 50 -2.62 16.42 12.41
C GLY A 50 -2.06 17.07 13.69
N THR A 51 -1.07 16.44 14.35
CA THR A 51 -0.39 16.96 15.55
C THR A 51 1.11 16.78 15.45
N THR A 52 1.87 17.63 16.14
CA THR A 52 3.32 17.50 16.29
C THR A 52 3.66 17.25 17.77
N PRO A 53 4.23 16.10 18.15
CA PRO A 53 4.54 14.93 17.29
C PRO A 53 3.28 14.18 16.80
N PRO A 54 3.40 13.35 15.76
CA PRO A 54 2.32 12.46 15.32
C PRO A 54 1.85 11.54 16.43
N LYS A 55 0.54 11.21 16.46
CA LYS A 55 -0.05 10.36 17.50
C LYS A 55 -0.54 9.03 16.92
N PRO A 56 -0.40 7.92 17.65
CA PRO A 56 -1.03 6.66 17.28
C PRO A 56 -2.54 6.85 17.08
N ALA A 57 -3.08 6.21 16.05
CA ALA A 57 -4.50 6.21 15.73
C ALA A 57 -5.00 4.77 15.55
N SER A 58 -6.25 4.49 15.90
CA SER A 58 -6.86 3.20 15.64
C SER A 58 -7.45 3.16 14.23
N ILE A 59 -7.44 1.98 13.62
CA ILE A 59 -8.12 1.77 12.32
C ILE A 59 -9.61 2.14 12.39
N ARG A 60 -10.26 1.90 13.52
CA ARG A 60 -11.65 2.28 13.75
C ARG A 60 -11.85 3.79 13.63
N ASP A 61 -11.00 4.57 14.29
CA ASP A 61 -11.10 6.03 14.26
C ASP A 61 -10.79 6.59 12.87
N ILE A 62 -9.80 6.01 12.19
CA ILE A 62 -9.45 6.35 10.81
C ILE A 62 -10.64 6.12 9.88
N VAL A 63 -11.24 4.93 9.90
CA VAL A 63 -12.40 4.60 9.05
C VAL A 63 -13.60 5.47 9.42
N ALA A 64 -13.90 5.65 10.71
CA ALA A 64 -14.99 6.50 11.17
C ALA A 64 -14.82 7.99 10.77
N HIS A 65 -13.58 8.45 10.64
CA HIS A 65 -13.29 9.77 10.08
C HIS A 65 -13.44 9.78 8.56
N ALA A 66 -12.86 8.80 7.87
CA ALA A 66 -12.80 8.73 6.42
C ALA A 66 -14.19 8.63 5.77
N VAL A 67 -15.14 7.87 6.35
CA VAL A 67 -16.50 7.75 5.80
C VAL A 67 -17.29 9.06 5.77
N ARG A 68 -16.86 10.08 6.53
CA ARG A 68 -17.46 11.42 6.55
C ARG A 68 -16.85 12.37 5.53
N GLN A 69 -15.78 11.95 4.84
CA GLN A 69 -15.11 12.78 3.84
C GLN A 69 -15.76 12.58 2.47
N ASP A 70 -15.74 13.63 1.66
CA ASP A 70 -16.19 13.54 0.26
C ASP A 70 -15.18 12.80 -0.61
N VAL A 71 -13.89 12.90 -0.27
CA VAL A 71 -12.78 12.24 -0.96
C VAL A 71 -11.82 11.62 0.04
N VAL A 72 -11.43 10.36 -0.20
CA VAL A 72 -10.39 9.65 0.55
C VAL A 72 -9.31 9.24 -0.44
N LEU A 73 -8.07 9.63 -0.18
CA LEU A 73 -6.91 9.28 -1.01
C LEU A 73 -6.15 8.12 -0.36
N LEU A 74 -5.96 7.04 -1.10
CA LEU A 74 -5.20 5.86 -0.68
C LEU A 74 -3.92 5.78 -1.52
N GLY A 75 -2.83 6.40 -1.00
CA GLY A 75 -1.54 6.40 -1.67
C GLY A 75 -0.86 5.03 -1.66
N GLU A 76 0.10 4.82 -2.58
CA GLU A 76 0.83 3.56 -2.71
C GLU A 76 2.27 3.76 -3.20
N GLN A 77 3.06 2.71 -3.11
CA GLN A 77 4.19 2.43 -4.00
C GLN A 77 3.70 1.39 -5.00
N HIS A 78 3.81 1.68 -6.29
CA HIS A 78 3.16 0.92 -7.36
C HIS A 78 3.56 -0.55 -7.47
N ASP A 79 4.74 -0.92 -6.99
CA ASP A 79 5.27 -2.29 -6.96
C ASP A 79 5.06 -3.01 -5.62
N SER A 80 4.46 -2.36 -4.62
CA SER A 80 4.25 -2.93 -3.30
C SER A 80 2.92 -3.66 -3.18
N GLU A 81 2.95 -5.00 -3.19
CA GLU A 81 1.75 -5.81 -2.95
C GLU A 81 1.09 -5.52 -1.58
N ASP A 82 1.88 -5.19 -0.56
CA ASP A 82 1.35 -4.89 0.77
C ASP A 82 0.51 -3.61 0.78
N HIS A 83 0.91 -2.60 -0.02
CA HIS A 83 0.12 -1.39 -0.18
C HIS A 83 -1.22 -1.69 -0.88
N HIS A 84 -1.25 -2.54 -1.91
CA HIS A 84 -2.50 -2.92 -2.58
C HIS A 84 -3.42 -3.76 -1.67
N ARG A 85 -2.85 -4.67 -0.86
CA ARG A 85 -3.63 -5.40 0.16
C ARG A 85 -4.24 -4.46 1.19
N TRP A 86 -3.45 -3.48 1.64
CA TRP A 86 -3.92 -2.44 2.55
C TRP A 86 -5.02 -1.58 1.91
N GLN A 87 -4.85 -1.15 0.66
CA GLN A 87 -5.90 -0.42 -0.08
C GLN A 87 -7.20 -1.23 -0.15
N LEU A 88 -7.13 -2.53 -0.45
CA LEU A 88 -8.30 -3.41 -0.48
C LEU A 88 -8.98 -3.50 0.90
N GLN A 89 -8.21 -3.61 1.98
CA GLN A 89 -8.73 -3.60 3.34
C GLN A 89 -9.47 -2.29 3.65
N MET A 90 -8.90 -1.16 3.29
CA MET A 90 -9.53 0.15 3.47
C MET A 90 -10.81 0.30 2.65
N LEU A 91 -10.78 -0.07 1.37
CA LEU A 91 -11.97 -0.06 0.50
C LEU A 91 -13.09 -0.91 1.09
N SER A 92 -12.79 -2.11 1.59
CA SER A 92 -13.78 -2.99 2.22
C SER A 92 -14.38 -2.37 3.49
N ALA A 93 -13.55 -1.75 4.33
CA ALA A 93 -14.00 -1.11 5.56
C ALA A 93 -14.86 0.14 5.29
N LEU A 94 -14.50 0.93 4.29
CA LEU A 94 -15.27 2.10 3.86
C LEU A 94 -16.60 1.70 3.23
N HIS A 95 -16.59 0.70 2.32
CA HIS A 95 -17.79 0.21 1.65
C HIS A 95 -18.82 -0.37 2.64
N ALA A 96 -18.35 -1.07 3.67
CA ALA A 96 -19.24 -1.61 4.72
C ALA A 96 -20.04 -0.53 5.46
N GLN A 97 -19.56 0.72 5.50
CA GLN A 97 -20.22 1.84 6.18
C GLN A 97 -20.84 2.84 5.20
N ARG A 98 -20.35 2.91 3.97
CA ARG A 98 -20.83 3.81 2.92
C ARG A 98 -20.85 3.08 1.57
N PRO A 99 -21.86 2.23 1.32
CA PRO A 99 -21.93 1.41 0.11
C PRO A 99 -22.05 2.23 -1.19
N GLU A 100 -22.53 3.46 -1.12
CA GLU A 100 -22.73 4.37 -2.26
C GLU A 100 -21.42 5.11 -2.65
N MET A 101 -20.31 4.42 -2.63
CA MET A 101 -19.02 4.99 -2.99
C MET A 101 -18.70 4.79 -4.47
N VAL A 102 -17.76 5.56 -4.95
CA VAL A 102 -17.10 5.41 -6.27
C VAL A 102 -15.62 5.24 -6.05
N ILE A 103 -14.97 4.37 -6.82
CA ILE A 103 -13.52 4.19 -6.75
C ILE A 103 -12.87 4.82 -7.97
N GLY A 104 -12.01 5.81 -7.73
CA GLY A 104 -11.19 6.42 -8.77
C GLY A 104 -9.85 5.72 -8.88
N PHE A 105 -9.40 5.46 -10.12
CA PHE A 105 -8.14 4.79 -10.40
C PHE A 105 -7.24 5.67 -11.27
N GLU A 106 -6.06 5.97 -10.75
CA GLU A 106 -5.05 6.80 -11.41
C GLU A 106 -4.53 6.15 -12.70
N MET A 107 -4.37 4.82 -12.72
CA MET A 107 -3.75 4.11 -13.83
C MET A 107 -4.53 4.20 -15.15
N PHE A 108 -5.80 4.59 -15.11
CA PHE A 108 -6.67 4.59 -16.30
C PHE A 108 -6.87 5.97 -16.89
N PRO A 109 -6.51 6.18 -18.17
CA PRO A 109 -6.90 7.39 -18.88
C PRO A 109 -8.41 7.40 -19.16
N ARG A 110 -9.01 8.58 -19.19
CA ARG A 110 -10.46 8.78 -19.33
C ARG A 110 -11.08 8.06 -20.53
N ARG A 111 -10.30 7.86 -21.61
CA ARG A 111 -10.76 7.17 -22.82
C ARG A 111 -11.16 5.71 -22.58
N VAL A 112 -10.66 5.06 -21.52
CA VAL A 112 -11.02 3.68 -21.18
C VAL A 112 -12.21 3.57 -20.21
N GLN A 113 -12.85 4.68 -19.85
CA GLN A 113 -14.03 4.66 -18.97
C GLN A 113 -15.11 3.65 -19.41
N PRO A 114 -15.47 3.51 -20.71
CA PRO A 114 -16.45 2.52 -21.14
C PRO A 114 -16.03 1.07 -20.82
N VAL A 115 -14.73 0.78 -20.79
CA VAL A 115 -14.22 -0.55 -20.42
C VAL A 115 -14.38 -0.81 -18.92
N LEU A 116 -14.14 0.22 -18.08
CA LEU A 116 -14.37 0.13 -16.64
C LEU A 116 -15.85 -0.11 -16.32
N ASP A 117 -16.75 0.56 -17.04
CA ASP A 117 -18.19 0.39 -16.87
C ASP A 117 -18.64 -1.05 -17.25
N GLN A 118 -18.10 -1.60 -18.34
CA GLN A 118 -18.34 -3.00 -18.76
C GLN A 118 -17.77 -4.00 -17.76
N TRP A 119 -16.61 -3.72 -17.16
CA TRP A 119 -16.02 -4.54 -16.11
C TRP A 119 -16.94 -4.63 -14.89
N VAL A 120 -17.39 -3.50 -14.37
CA VAL A 120 -18.33 -3.43 -13.24
C VAL A 120 -19.67 -4.10 -13.56
N ALA A 121 -20.15 -3.98 -14.82
CA ALA A 121 -21.34 -4.69 -15.28
C ALA A 121 -21.17 -6.21 -15.30
N GLY A 122 -19.93 -6.71 -15.35
CA GLY A 122 -19.61 -8.13 -15.42
C GLY A 122 -19.56 -8.68 -16.84
N SER A 123 -19.48 -7.82 -17.85
CA SER A 123 -19.52 -8.19 -19.29
C SER A 123 -18.17 -8.62 -19.84
N LEU A 124 -17.09 -8.49 -19.06
CA LEU A 124 -15.72 -8.80 -19.51
C LEU A 124 -15.09 -9.87 -18.63
N THR A 125 -14.27 -10.72 -19.23
CA THR A 125 -13.29 -11.53 -18.50
C THR A 125 -12.11 -10.67 -18.07
N ALA A 126 -11.29 -11.13 -17.12
CA ALA A 126 -10.09 -10.42 -16.70
C ALA A 126 -9.11 -10.18 -17.87
N GLN A 127 -8.98 -11.16 -18.76
CA GLN A 127 -8.12 -11.04 -19.94
C GLN A 127 -8.62 -9.96 -20.90
N GLU A 128 -9.93 -9.92 -21.18
CA GLU A 128 -10.54 -8.89 -22.02
C GLU A 128 -10.42 -7.51 -21.39
N PHE A 129 -10.65 -7.39 -20.09
CA PHE A 129 -10.46 -6.15 -19.36
C PHE A 129 -9.03 -5.60 -19.50
N LEU A 130 -8.02 -6.40 -19.20
CA LEU A 130 -6.61 -6.00 -19.33
C LEU A 130 -6.24 -5.64 -20.77
N LYS A 131 -6.73 -6.40 -21.74
CA LYS A 131 -6.50 -6.13 -23.16
C LYS A 131 -7.16 -4.82 -23.62
N GLN A 132 -8.44 -4.61 -23.26
CA GLN A 132 -9.20 -3.45 -23.73
C GLN A 132 -8.81 -2.15 -23.01
N THR A 133 -8.34 -2.23 -21.76
CA THR A 133 -7.73 -1.09 -21.06
C THR A 133 -6.34 -0.77 -21.57
N GLU A 134 -5.74 -1.65 -22.40
CA GLU A 134 -4.34 -1.55 -22.84
C GLU A 134 -3.35 -1.49 -21.65
N TRP A 135 -3.60 -2.31 -20.63
CA TRP A 135 -2.88 -2.29 -19.36
C TRP A 135 -1.37 -2.13 -19.49
N ASP A 136 -0.74 -2.94 -20.36
CA ASP A 136 0.71 -2.92 -20.57
C ASP A 136 1.25 -1.59 -21.13
N LYS A 137 0.38 -0.79 -21.77
CA LYS A 137 0.75 0.53 -22.29
C LYS A 137 0.47 1.65 -21.31
N VAL A 138 -0.65 1.54 -20.58
CA VAL A 138 -1.09 2.63 -19.69
C VAL A 138 -0.37 2.59 -18.36
N TRP A 139 -0.10 1.39 -17.79
CA TRP A 139 0.47 1.31 -16.44
C TRP A 139 1.79 0.56 -16.33
N SER A 140 1.96 -0.59 -16.98
CA SER A 140 3.22 -1.36 -17.03
C SER A 140 3.62 -2.10 -15.74
N TYR A 141 2.84 -2.04 -14.66
CA TYR A 141 3.04 -2.85 -13.47
C TYR A 141 2.30 -4.18 -13.56
N PRO A 142 2.73 -5.24 -12.85
CA PRO A 142 2.07 -6.54 -12.90
C PRO A 142 0.59 -6.44 -12.56
N PRO A 143 -0.33 -6.88 -13.44
CA PRO A 143 -1.77 -6.68 -13.21
C PRO A 143 -2.28 -7.43 -11.98
N HIS A 144 -1.65 -8.56 -11.59
CA HIS A 144 -2.13 -9.39 -10.49
C HIS A 144 -2.15 -8.68 -9.13
N ILE A 145 -1.29 -7.66 -8.93
CA ILE A 145 -1.28 -6.88 -7.68
C ILE A 145 -2.44 -5.89 -7.60
N TYR A 146 -3.00 -5.46 -8.74
CA TYR A 146 -4.15 -4.54 -8.83
C TYR A 146 -5.49 -5.25 -9.00
N MET A 147 -5.50 -6.44 -9.61
CA MET A 147 -6.74 -7.18 -9.89
C MET A 147 -7.66 -7.36 -8.68
N PRO A 148 -7.17 -7.60 -7.45
CA PRO A 148 -8.05 -7.68 -6.28
C PRO A 148 -8.89 -6.42 -6.04
N LEU A 149 -8.37 -5.22 -6.34
CA LEU A 149 -9.10 -3.95 -6.24
C LEU A 149 -10.20 -3.84 -7.31
N PHE A 150 -9.88 -4.26 -8.54
CA PHE A 150 -10.84 -4.24 -9.66
C PHE A 150 -11.95 -5.28 -9.46
N GLU A 151 -11.60 -6.48 -8.98
CA GLU A 151 -12.58 -7.52 -8.64
C GLU A 151 -13.47 -7.08 -7.47
N PHE A 152 -12.94 -6.40 -6.47
CA PHE A 152 -13.73 -5.85 -5.38
C PHE A 152 -14.79 -4.88 -5.91
N ALA A 153 -14.42 -3.96 -6.81
CA ALA A 153 -15.36 -3.04 -7.44
C ALA A 153 -16.43 -3.80 -8.24
N ARG A 154 -16.03 -4.80 -9.03
CA ARG A 154 -16.94 -5.61 -9.85
C ARG A 154 -17.95 -6.40 -9.03
N ILE A 155 -17.48 -7.13 -8.00
CA ILE A 155 -18.32 -7.99 -7.16
C ILE A 155 -19.35 -7.15 -6.41
N ASN A 156 -18.95 -6.00 -5.91
CA ASN A 156 -19.82 -5.10 -5.14
C ASN A 156 -20.58 -4.08 -6.02
N LYS A 157 -20.44 -4.15 -7.36
CA LYS A 157 -21.04 -3.20 -8.30
C LYS A 157 -20.72 -1.74 -8.02
N ILE A 158 -19.51 -1.48 -7.49
CA ILE A 158 -19.03 -0.14 -7.20
C ILE A 158 -18.56 0.50 -8.51
N PRO A 159 -19.07 1.69 -8.88
CA PRO A 159 -18.60 2.37 -10.08
C PRO A 159 -17.09 2.66 -10.01
N MET A 160 -16.39 2.37 -11.08
CA MET A 160 -14.98 2.72 -11.26
C MET A 160 -14.86 3.99 -12.11
N ARG A 161 -13.92 4.86 -11.79
CA ARG A 161 -13.64 6.08 -12.56
C ARG A 161 -12.18 6.13 -13.00
N ALA A 162 -11.99 6.39 -14.28
CA ALA A 162 -10.69 6.67 -14.88
C ALA A 162 -10.30 8.12 -14.58
N LEU A 163 -9.23 8.33 -13.83
CA LEU A 163 -8.86 9.66 -13.33
C LEU A 163 -7.78 10.33 -14.16
N ASN A 164 -7.03 9.59 -14.96
CA ASN A 164 -5.91 10.13 -15.71
C ASN A 164 -6.31 10.67 -17.09
N VAL A 165 -5.39 11.37 -17.69
CA VAL A 165 -5.41 11.78 -19.10
C VAL A 165 -4.53 10.84 -19.92
N ASP A 166 -4.66 10.91 -21.24
CA ASP A 166 -3.76 10.17 -22.12
C ASP A 166 -2.32 10.73 -22.05
N LYS A 167 -1.33 9.85 -22.14
CA LYS A 167 0.09 10.20 -22.14
C LYS A 167 0.46 11.19 -23.27
N SER A 168 -0.33 11.23 -24.33
CA SER A 168 -0.16 12.20 -25.42
C SER A 168 -0.40 13.64 -24.97
N LEU A 169 -1.38 13.86 -24.09
CA LEU A 169 -1.64 15.20 -23.55
C LEU A 169 -0.48 15.65 -22.63
N THR A 170 -0.03 14.81 -21.73
CA THR A 170 1.11 15.16 -20.85
C THR A 170 2.37 15.49 -21.65
N ARG A 171 2.63 14.71 -22.73
CA ARG A 171 3.75 15.00 -23.65
C ARG A 171 3.59 16.33 -24.36
N GLN A 172 2.41 16.61 -24.91
CA GLN A 172 2.14 17.89 -25.59
C GLN A 172 2.32 19.08 -24.64
N VAL A 173 1.86 18.96 -23.39
CA VAL A 173 2.05 20.00 -22.37
C VAL A 173 3.54 20.20 -22.06
N ALA A 174 4.30 19.11 -21.91
CA ALA A 174 5.75 19.19 -21.67
C ALA A 174 6.53 19.84 -22.84
N GLU A 175 6.13 19.54 -24.08
CA GLU A 175 6.81 20.05 -25.29
C GLU A 175 6.43 21.47 -25.66
N LYS A 176 5.18 21.85 -25.49
CA LYS A 176 4.62 23.10 -26.04
C LYS A 176 4.16 24.10 -24.99
N GLY A 177 4.01 23.65 -23.74
CA GLY A 177 3.31 24.38 -22.69
C GLY A 177 1.78 24.26 -22.82
N TRP A 178 1.09 24.41 -21.70
CA TRP A 178 -0.39 24.28 -21.62
C TRP A 178 -1.14 25.19 -22.60
N GLU A 179 -0.70 26.43 -22.74
CA GLU A 179 -1.39 27.44 -23.55
C GLU A 179 -1.41 27.11 -25.05
N ASN A 180 -0.47 26.27 -25.50
CA ASN A 180 -0.34 25.88 -26.90
C ASN A 180 -0.96 24.51 -27.21
N VAL A 181 -1.60 23.87 -26.22
CA VAL A 181 -2.38 22.65 -26.46
C VAL A 181 -3.78 23.07 -26.89
N PRO A 182 -4.29 22.60 -28.05
CA PRO A 182 -5.66 22.89 -28.48
C PRO A 182 -6.69 22.43 -27.45
N GLU A 183 -7.79 23.16 -27.29
CA GLU A 183 -8.81 22.87 -26.27
C GLU A 183 -9.41 21.49 -26.42
N GLU A 184 -9.67 21.07 -27.66
CA GLU A 184 -10.19 19.73 -27.99
C GLU A 184 -9.24 18.60 -27.63
N ALA A 185 -7.93 18.88 -27.50
CA ALA A 185 -6.92 17.90 -27.08
C ALA A 185 -6.69 17.85 -25.57
N ARG A 186 -7.34 18.74 -24.81
CA ARG A 186 -7.16 18.83 -23.33
C ARG A 186 -7.97 17.83 -22.53
N GLU A 187 -8.76 16.99 -23.17
CA GLU A 187 -9.59 15.95 -22.53
C GLU A 187 -10.48 16.47 -21.39
N GLY A 188 -10.98 17.72 -21.53
CA GLY A 188 -11.80 18.37 -20.49
C GLY A 188 -11.01 18.82 -19.24
N VAL A 189 -9.69 18.79 -19.28
CA VAL A 189 -8.87 19.37 -18.21
C VAL A 189 -8.89 20.89 -18.33
N GLY A 190 -9.20 21.56 -17.23
CA GLY A 190 -9.17 23.00 -17.14
C GLY A 190 -7.73 23.56 -17.05
N ARG A 191 -7.61 24.88 -17.10
CA ARG A 191 -6.32 25.54 -16.90
C ARG A 191 -5.75 25.18 -15.52
N PRO A 192 -4.50 24.72 -15.43
CA PRO A 192 -3.84 24.48 -14.15
C PRO A 192 -3.79 25.75 -13.29
N ALA A 193 -4.09 25.61 -12.02
CA ALA A 193 -3.88 26.68 -11.06
C ALA A 193 -2.37 26.97 -10.92
N PRO A 194 -1.97 28.20 -10.60
CA PRO A 194 -0.59 28.48 -10.24
C PRO A 194 -0.13 27.59 -9.08
N PRO A 195 1.13 27.13 -9.10
CA PRO A 195 1.64 26.35 -7.97
C PRO A 195 1.68 27.21 -6.70
N GLN A 196 1.44 26.61 -5.56
CA GLN A 196 1.56 27.29 -4.27
C GLN A 196 3.06 27.51 -3.96
N PRO A 197 3.47 28.73 -3.59
CA PRO A 197 4.89 29.02 -3.34
C PRO A 197 5.52 28.08 -2.31
N GLU A 198 4.83 27.81 -1.20
CA GLU A 198 5.32 26.96 -0.13
C GLU A 198 5.55 25.51 -0.61
N TYR A 199 4.77 25.05 -1.57
CA TYR A 199 4.97 23.71 -2.16
C TYR A 199 6.17 23.69 -3.11
N VAL A 200 6.36 24.76 -3.88
CA VAL A 200 7.53 24.90 -4.77
C VAL A 200 8.82 24.96 -3.95
N ASP A 201 8.79 25.69 -2.84
CA ASP A 201 9.94 25.81 -1.92
C ASP A 201 10.27 24.48 -1.21
N PHE A 202 9.27 23.59 -1.06
CA PHE A 202 9.44 22.24 -0.47
C PHE A 202 10.09 21.25 -1.46
N LEU A 203 9.85 21.38 -2.77
CA LEU A 203 10.38 20.49 -3.82
C LEU A 203 11.86 20.76 -4.13
#